data_8bc8621d027c5758ce5adf85067e6ef3
#
_entry.id   8bc8621d027c5758ce5adf85067e6ef3
#
_cell.length_a   1.000
_cell.length_b   1.000
_cell.length_c   1.000
_cell.angle_alpha   90.00
_cell.angle_beta   90.00
_cell.angle_gamma   90.00
#
_symmetry.space_group_name_H-M   'P 1'
#
loop_
_entity.id
_entity.type
_entity.pdbx_description
1 polymer ?
#
loop_
_entity_poly.entity_id
_entity_poly.type
_entity_poly.pdbx_seq_one_letter_code
_entity_poly.pdbx_strand_id
1 'polypeptide(L)'
;MSFGDGVKFSSVCREWRGKWTKDEDNASLVAVNKLFTESFLPTLKSVSGFEKIQRVVCGDCLDWKFIIQFEEGKFPENVPGEEPFLVAAAEITGIANIETQTFTIAEL
;
A
#
# COMPACT_ATOMS: atom_id res chain seq x y z
N MET A 1 14.43 16.84 3.70
CA MET A 1 14.63 16.22 5.03
C MET A 1 15.65 15.09 4.95
N SER A 2 16.27 14.73 6.03
CA SER A 2 17.31 13.69 6.00
C SER A 2 17.39 12.93 7.33
N PHE A 3 17.92 11.72 7.27
CA PHE A 3 18.25 10.91 8.45
C PHE A 3 19.70 11.08 8.89
N GLY A 4 20.47 11.86 8.16
CA GLY A 4 21.88 12.09 8.42
C GLY A 4 22.58 12.60 7.17
N ASP A 5 23.90 12.70 7.23
CA ASP A 5 24.68 13.23 6.11
C ASP A 5 24.52 12.35 4.88
N GLY A 6 24.01 12.93 3.80
CA GLY A 6 23.80 12.25 2.53
C GLY A 6 22.59 11.31 2.48
N VAL A 7 21.88 11.09 3.59
CA VAL A 7 20.69 10.23 3.64
C VAL A 7 19.43 11.09 3.60
N LYS A 8 19.16 11.64 2.43
CA LYS A 8 18.05 12.56 2.20
C LYS A 8 16.86 11.86 1.55
N PHE A 9 15.67 12.37 1.81
CA PHE A 9 14.44 11.90 1.18
C PHE A 9 13.49 13.08 0.93
N SER A 10 12.58 12.92 -0.01
CA SER A 10 11.55 13.93 -0.34
C SER A 10 10.14 13.37 -0.27
N SER A 11 10.01 12.09 -0.06
CA SER A 11 8.70 11.43 -0.02
C SER A 11 8.62 10.42 1.12
N VAL A 12 7.40 10.25 1.63
CA VAL A 12 7.10 9.26 2.67
C VAL A 12 6.05 8.32 2.11
N CYS A 13 6.26 7.03 2.31
CA CYS A 13 5.37 5.99 1.81
C CYS A 13 4.66 5.26 2.94
N ARG A 14 3.39 4.92 2.71
CA ARG A 14 2.65 3.99 3.54
C ARG A 14 2.38 2.74 2.71
N GLU A 15 2.77 1.59 3.22
CA GLU A 15 2.61 0.31 2.57
C GLU A 15 1.50 -0.47 3.25
N TRP A 16 0.57 -0.99 2.44
CA TRP A 16 -0.43 -1.97 2.85
C TRP A 16 -0.05 -3.27 2.19
N ARG A 17 0.18 -4.32 2.96
CA ARG A 17 0.73 -5.56 2.42
C ARG A 17 0.11 -6.79 3.07
N GLY A 18 0.24 -7.91 2.39
CA GLY A 18 -0.20 -9.20 2.89
C GLY A 18 0.24 -10.32 1.98
N LYS A 19 -0.31 -11.51 2.24
CA LYS A 19 -0.10 -12.71 1.45
C LYS A 19 -1.36 -13.05 0.69
N TRP A 20 -1.19 -13.64 -0.49
CA TRP A 20 -2.27 -14.22 -1.26
C TRP A 20 -2.01 -15.70 -1.49
N THR A 21 -2.99 -16.43 -2.00
CA THR A 21 -2.90 -17.88 -2.19
C THR A 21 -3.00 -18.19 -3.67
N LYS A 22 -2.20 -19.14 -4.15
CA LYS A 22 -2.33 -19.68 -5.51
C LYS A 22 -3.55 -20.59 -5.57
N ASP A 23 -4.71 -19.98 -5.66
CA ASP A 23 -5.97 -20.65 -5.82
C ASP A 23 -6.40 -20.61 -7.29
N GLU A 24 -7.59 -21.10 -7.61
CA GLU A 24 -8.09 -21.10 -8.97
C GLU A 24 -8.15 -19.67 -9.52
N ASP A 25 -7.53 -19.44 -10.68
CA ASP A 25 -7.46 -18.14 -11.34
C ASP A 25 -6.89 -17.03 -10.44
N ASN A 26 -6.14 -17.40 -9.40
CA ASN A 26 -5.60 -16.45 -8.43
C ASN A 26 -6.69 -15.56 -7.82
N ALA A 27 -7.81 -16.16 -7.47
CA ALA A 27 -9.02 -15.46 -7.05
C ALA A 27 -8.79 -14.51 -5.87
N SER A 28 -7.97 -14.91 -4.89
CA SER A 28 -7.67 -14.07 -3.73
C SER A 28 -6.92 -12.80 -4.13
N LEU A 29 -5.92 -12.94 -5.00
CA LEU A 29 -5.15 -11.79 -5.50
C LEU A 29 -6.04 -10.86 -6.32
N VAL A 30 -6.85 -11.42 -7.21
CA VAL A 30 -7.79 -10.64 -8.02
C VAL A 30 -8.77 -9.87 -7.12
N ALA A 31 -9.27 -10.52 -6.08
CA ALA A 31 -10.23 -9.90 -5.16
C ALA A 31 -9.61 -8.74 -4.37
N VAL A 32 -8.41 -8.89 -3.82
CA VAL A 32 -7.78 -7.81 -3.06
C VAL A 32 -7.41 -6.64 -3.97
N ASN A 33 -6.98 -6.91 -5.19
CA ASN A 33 -6.68 -5.87 -6.17
C ASN A 33 -7.94 -5.08 -6.54
N LYS A 34 -9.03 -5.77 -6.81
CA LYS A 34 -10.30 -5.15 -7.16
C LYS A 34 -10.85 -4.30 -6.01
N LEU A 35 -10.79 -4.83 -4.78
CA LEU A 35 -11.19 -4.10 -3.58
C LEU A 35 -10.43 -2.76 -3.49
N PHE A 36 -9.12 -2.80 -3.66
CA PHE A 36 -8.30 -1.61 -3.59
C PHE A 36 -8.63 -0.62 -4.71
N THR A 37 -8.61 -1.07 -5.95
CA THR A 37 -8.74 -0.15 -7.10
C THR A 37 -10.14 0.45 -7.21
N GLU A 38 -11.17 -0.27 -6.85
CA GLU A 38 -12.55 0.21 -6.96
C GLU A 38 -13.00 1.05 -5.77
N SER A 39 -12.58 0.66 -4.55
CA SER A 39 -13.14 1.24 -3.32
C SER A 39 -12.21 2.23 -2.60
N PHE A 40 -10.90 2.16 -2.82
CA PHE A 40 -9.95 2.96 -2.04
C PHE A 40 -9.07 3.87 -2.87
N LEU A 41 -8.67 3.45 -4.07
CA LEU A 41 -7.79 4.22 -4.93
C LEU A 41 -8.30 5.64 -5.21
N PRO A 42 -9.59 5.87 -5.56
CA PRO A 42 -10.06 7.22 -5.82
C PRO A 42 -9.92 8.16 -4.61
N THR A 43 -10.23 7.67 -3.42
CA THR A 43 -10.11 8.45 -2.18
C THR A 43 -8.66 8.84 -1.92
N LEU A 44 -7.74 7.89 -2.07
CA LEU A 44 -6.32 8.14 -1.84
C LEU A 44 -5.77 9.17 -2.82
N LYS A 45 -6.17 9.13 -4.08
CA LYS A 45 -5.75 10.10 -5.09
C LYS A 45 -6.19 11.53 -4.79
N SER A 46 -7.21 11.70 -3.96
CA SER A 46 -7.72 13.03 -3.61
C SER A 46 -7.03 13.64 -2.38
N VAL A 47 -6.16 12.91 -1.71
CA VAL A 47 -5.49 13.40 -0.50
C VAL A 47 -4.43 14.44 -0.86
N SER A 48 -4.42 15.56 -0.12
CA SER A 48 -3.40 16.60 -0.30
C SER A 48 -2.01 16.02 -0.06
N GLY A 49 -1.08 16.30 -0.98
CA GLY A 49 0.28 15.77 -0.91
C GLY A 49 0.45 14.39 -1.54
N PHE A 50 -0.63 13.79 -2.04
CA PHE A 50 -0.55 12.53 -2.75
C PHE A 50 0.33 12.66 -3.99
N GLU A 51 1.24 11.71 -4.18
CA GLU A 51 2.12 11.67 -5.36
C GLU A 51 1.80 10.52 -6.29
N LYS A 52 1.81 9.29 -5.79
CA LYS A 52 1.53 8.11 -6.59
C LYS A 52 1.24 6.89 -5.73
N ILE A 53 0.65 5.86 -6.35
CA ILE A 53 0.48 4.55 -5.77
C ILE A 53 1.09 3.53 -6.71
N GLN A 54 1.82 2.58 -6.14
CA GLN A 54 2.41 1.47 -6.88
C GLN A 54 1.94 0.16 -6.27
N ARG A 55 1.69 -0.83 -7.13
CA ARG A 55 1.36 -2.18 -6.71
C ARG A 55 2.56 -3.07 -6.94
N VAL A 56 2.87 -3.91 -5.96
CA VAL A 56 3.90 -4.93 -6.06
C VAL A 56 3.26 -6.29 -5.82
N VAL A 57 3.52 -7.24 -6.70
CA VAL A 57 3.04 -8.61 -6.56
C VAL A 57 4.21 -9.56 -6.78
N CYS A 58 4.44 -10.46 -5.83
CA CYS A 58 5.45 -11.50 -5.93
C CYS A 58 4.75 -12.84 -6.17
N GLY A 59 5.11 -13.55 -7.24
CA GLY A 59 4.53 -14.83 -7.57
C GLY A 59 5.13 -16.00 -6.79
N ASP A 60 6.36 -15.86 -6.29
CA ASP A 60 7.04 -16.91 -5.54
C ASP A 60 6.80 -16.79 -4.05
N CYS A 61 6.98 -15.59 -3.49
CA CYS A 61 6.76 -15.35 -2.07
C CYS A 61 5.29 -15.10 -1.73
N LEU A 62 4.43 -14.93 -2.74
CA LEU A 62 2.99 -14.72 -2.59
C LEU A 62 2.64 -13.44 -1.82
N ASP A 63 3.46 -12.41 -1.96
CA ASP A 63 3.19 -11.09 -1.39
C ASP A 63 2.37 -10.24 -2.35
N TRP A 64 1.49 -9.43 -1.77
CA TRP A 64 0.89 -8.30 -2.45
C TRP A 64 1.14 -7.04 -1.63
N LYS A 65 1.37 -5.92 -2.30
CA LYS A 65 1.62 -4.63 -1.65
C LYS A 65 1.00 -3.50 -2.45
N PHE A 66 0.47 -2.53 -1.73
CA PHE A 66 0.11 -1.23 -2.30
C PHE A 66 0.96 -0.20 -1.56
N ILE A 67 1.77 0.54 -2.30
CA ILE A 67 2.68 1.53 -1.75
C ILE A 67 2.15 2.91 -2.11
N ILE A 68 1.70 3.65 -1.11
CA ILE A 68 1.06 4.96 -1.26
C ILE A 68 2.09 6.02 -0.90
N GLN A 69 2.46 6.86 -1.88
CA GLN A 69 3.51 7.84 -1.71
C GLN A 69 2.95 9.25 -1.57
N PHE A 70 3.46 9.96 -0.57
CA PHE A 70 3.10 11.35 -0.28
C PHE A 70 4.34 12.22 -0.24
N GLU A 71 4.18 13.50 -0.59
CA GLU A 71 5.21 14.51 -0.42
C GLU A 71 5.57 14.63 1.07
N GLU A 72 6.86 14.77 1.38
CA GLU A 72 7.29 15.01 2.76
C GLU A 72 6.62 16.27 3.32
N GLY A 73 6.33 16.27 4.61
CA GLY A 73 5.62 17.38 5.24
C GLY A 73 4.12 17.37 5.01
N LYS A 74 3.62 16.50 4.10
CA LYS A 74 2.19 16.33 3.82
C LYS A 74 1.69 14.92 4.08
N PHE A 75 2.51 14.09 4.73
CA PHE A 75 2.09 12.75 5.09
C PHE A 75 0.95 12.85 6.10
N PRO A 76 -0.22 12.26 5.80
CA PRO A 76 -1.38 12.38 6.69
C PRO A 76 -1.16 11.67 8.01
N GLU A 77 -1.71 12.21 9.09
CA GLU A 77 -1.66 11.58 10.41
C GLU A 77 -2.33 10.21 10.37
N ASN A 78 -3.46 10.11 9.66
CA ASN A 78 -4.16 8.86 9.40
C ASN A 78 -4.41 8.77 7.89
N VAL A 79 -3.90 7.71 7.26
CA VAL A 79 -4.12 7.52 5.82
C VAL A 79 -5.59 7.18 5.58
N PRO A 80 -6.32 8.00 4.80
CA PRO A 80 -7.73 7.76 4.56
C PRO A 80 -8.01 6.38 3.97
N GLY A 81 -8.99 5.68 4.55
CA GLY A 81 -9.39 4.37 4.07
C GLY A 81 -8.54 3.21 4.56
N GLU A 82 -7.47 3.46 5.33
CA GLU A 82 -6.57 2.37 5.75
C GLU A 82 -7.30 1.31 6.56
N GLU A 83 -7.93 1.68 7.66
CA GLU A 83 -8.58 0.70 8.51
C GLU A 83 -9.72 -0.04 7.81
N PRO A 84 -10.64 0.62 7.10
CA PRO A 84 -11.66 -0.08 6.32
C PRO A 84 -11.08 -1.03 5.28
N PHE A 85 -9.99 -0.66 4.63
CA PHE A 85 -9.32 -1.55 3.67
C PHE A 85 -8.78 -2.79 4.37
N LEU A 86 -8.05 -2.62 5.48
CA LEU A 86 -7.45 -3.74 6.20
C LEU A 86 -8.52 -4.72 6.69
N VAL A 87 -9.63 -4.21 7.20
CA VAL A 87 -10.75 -5.03 7.65
C VAL A 87 -11.37 -5.80 6.48
N ALA A 88 -11.67 -5.12 5.39
CA ALA A 88 -12.28 -5.75 4.21
C ALA A 88 -11.34 -6.77 3.56
N ALA A 89 -10.06 -6.45 3.46
CA ALA A 89 -9.07 -7.36 2.89
C ALA A 89 -8.95 -8.64 3.72
N ALA A 90 -9.00 -8.52 5.05
CA ALA A 90 -8.90 -9.67 5.95
C ALA A 90 -10.09 -10.64 5.78
N GLU A 91 -11.20 -10.18 5.25
CA GLU A 91 -12.38 -11.02 5.01
C GLU A 91 -12.29 -11.81 3.70
N ILE A 92 -11.34 -11.50 2.84
CA ILE A 92 -11.16 -12.22 1.58
C ILE A 92 -10.54 -13.58 1.85
N THR A 93 -11.20 -14.65 1.42
CA THR A 93 -10.66 -16.00 1.51
C THR A 93 -9.35 -16.10 0.73
N GLY A 94 -8.31 -16.60 1.37
CA GLY A 94 -6.99 -16.75 0.75
C GLY A 94 -6.03 -15.57 0.99
N ILE A 95 -6.50 -14.51 1.60
CA ILE A 95 -5.66 -13.38 2.02
C ILE A 95 -5.29 -13.56 3.48
N ALA A 96 -4.01 -13.34 3.79
CA ALA A 96 -3.49 -13.54 5.15
C ALA A 96 -2.34 -12.57 5.45
N ASN A 97 -1.95 -12.54 6.73
CA ASN A 97 -0.77 -11.81 7.21
C ASN A 97 -0.74 -10.34 6.77
N ILE A 98 -1.86 -9.65 6.95
CA ILE A 98 -1.98 -8.24 6.57
C ILE A 98 -1.17 -7.39 7.54
N GLU A 99 -0.33 -6.52 6.99
CA GLU A 99 0.54 -5.63 7.76
C GLU A 99 0.60 -4.27 7.09
N THR A 100 1.05 -3.28 7.85
CA THR A 100 1.31 -1.94 7.33
C THR A 100 2.71 -1.50 7.73
N GLN A 101 3.29 -0.60 6.94
CA GLN A 101 4.62 -0.09 7.20
C GLN A 101 4.74 1.32 6.64
N THR A 102 5.49 2.17 7.33
CA THR A 102 5.81 3.51 6.85
C THR A 102 7.31 3.59 6.61
N PHE A 103 7.70 4.14 5.47
CA PHE A 103 9.10 4.32 5.14
C PHE A 103 9.28 5.55 4.26
N THR A 104 10.52 6.00 4.15
CA THR A 104 10.87 7.09 3.24
C THR A 104 11.48 6.52 1.98
N ILE A 105 11.44 7.29 0.90
CA ILE A 105 12.00 6.88 -0.38
C ILE A 105 12.74 8.05 -1.00
N ALA A 106 13.85 7.75 -1.65
CA ALA A 106 14.62 8.73 -2.40
C ALA A 106 15.10 8.09 -3.70
N GLU A 107 15.15 8.89 -4.75
CA GLU A 107 15.77 8.49 -6.01
C GLU A 107 17.21 8.94 -6.00
N LEU A 108 18.14 8.03 -6.26
CA LEU A 108 19.57 8.29 -6.20
C LEU A 108 20.16 8.65 -7.57
#